data_43030c566371f42dbb1bef345c44d041
#
_entry.id   43030c566371f42dbb1bef345c44d041
#
_cell.length_a   1.000
_cell.length_b   1.000
_cell.length_c   1.000
_cell.angle_alpha   90.00
_cell.angle_beta   90.00
_cell.angle_gamma   90.00
#
_symmetry.space_group_name_H-M   'P 1'
#
loop_
_entity.id
_entity.type
_entity.pdbx_description
1 polymer ?
#
loop_
_entity_poly.entity_id
_entity_poly.type
_entity_poly.pdbx_seq_one_letter_code
_entity_poly.pdbx_strand_id
1 'polypeptide(L)'
;MTSQVRPESTTQSYFVRQLEEAAKRPEVAAPATIASLTKRISYLTPEQIADVRRAHAYAQAAHTDQWRRTGHPYITHPTAVAQILAEMRMDHQTLMAALLHDVIEDSAANKSTLRDEFGSAVAEIVDGVSKLSKIFSSRAEAQAENFQKMA
;
A
#
# COMPACT_ATOMS: atom_id res chain seq x y z
N MET A 1 -20.68 -14.08 -26.49
CA MET A 1 -19.91 -14.74 -25.53
C MET A 1 -19.14 -13.82 -24.64
N THR A 2 -19.34 -13.94 -23.42
CA THR A 2 -18.73 -13.01 -22.47
C THR A 2 -17.34 -13.50 -22.08
N SER A 3 -16.45 -12.59 -21.89
CA SER A 3 -15.14 -12.92 -21.40
C SER A 3 -15.22 -13.40 -19.97
N GLN A 4 -14.39 -14.36 -19.65
CA GLN A 4 -14.35 -14.92 -18.33
C GLN A 4 -13.21 -14.27 -17.55
N VAL A 5 -13.57 -13.50 -16.54
CA VAL A 5 -12.58 -12.88 -15.68
C VAL A 5 -12.33 -13.81 -14.50
N ARG A 6 -11.10 -14.20 -14.33
CA ARG A 6 -10.72 -15.12 -13.25
C ARG A 6 -10.64 -14.36 -11.94
N PRO A 7 -11.40 -14.79 -10.92
CA PRO A 7 -11.47 -14.02 -9.68
C PRO A 7 -10.12 -13.81 -8.98
N GLU A 8 -9.28 -14.83 -8.96
CA GLU A 8 -7.99 -14.72 -8.27
C GLU A 8 -7.09 -13.69 -8.92
N SER A 9 -6.98 -13.78 -10.25
CA SER A 9 -6.18 -12.84 -11.03
C SER A 9 -6.72 -11.44 -10.89
N THR A 10 -8.05 -11.29 -10.88
CA THR A 10 -8.69 -9.99 -10.76
C THR A 10 -8.42 -9.34 -9.41
N THR A 11 -8.48 -10.13 -8.33
CA THR A 11 -8.27 -9.59 -6.98
C THR A 11 -6.87 -9.03 -6.82
N GLN A 12 -5.85 -9.80 -7.21
CA GLN A 12 -4.47 -9.37 -7.10
C GLN A 12 -4.18 -8.17 -7.98
N SER A 13 -4.65 -8.22 -9.24
CA SER A 13 -4.47 -7.11 -10.16
C SER A 13 -5.15 -5.85 -9.68
N TYR A 14 -6.34 -6.00 -9.09
CA TYR A 14 -7.09 -4.87 -8.56
C TYR A 14 -6.32 -4.20 -7.42
N PHE A 15 -5.77 -4.97 -6.49
CA PHE A 15 -5.03 -4.43 -5.37
C PHE A 15 -3.83 -3.62 -5.85
N VAL A 16 -3.02 -4.19 -6.74
CA VAL A 16 -1.84 -3.49 -7.25
C VAL A 16 -2.23 -2.25 -8.04
N ARG A 17 -3.32 -2.34 -8.80
CA ARG A 17 -3.81 -1.18 -9.56
C ARG A 17 -4.23 -0.04 -8.64
N GLN A 18 -4.87 -0.36 -7.52
CA GLN A 18 -5.24 0.67 -6.56
C GLN A 18 -4.01 1.35 -5.95
N LEU A 19 -2.96 0.58 -5.69
CA LEU A 19 -1.72 1.15 -5.21
C LEU A 19 -1.13 2.12 -6.23
N GLU A 20 -1.11 1.74 -7.51
CA GLU A 20 -0.57 2.58 -8.56
C GLU A 20 -1.39 3.83 -8.77
N GLU A 21 -2.71 3.70 -8.78
CA GLU A 21 -3.59 4.85 -8.97
C GLU A 21 -3.51 5.83 -7.82
N ALA A 22 -3.37 5.33 -6.58
CA ALA A 22 -3.19 6.19 -5.43
C ALA A 22 -1.91 7.01 -5.55
N ALA A 23 -0.85 6.41 -6.10
CA ALA A 23 0.41 7.11 -6.31
C ALA A 23 0.30 8.21 -7.37
N LYS A 24 -0.61 8.06 -8.32
CA LYS A 24 -0.77 9.02 -9.42
C LYS A 24 -1.75 10.13 -9.12
N ARG A 25 -2.65 9.93 -8.15
CA ARG A 25 -3.66 10.93 -7.85
C ARG A 25 -3.03 12.24 -7.42
N PRO A 26 -3.42 13.34 -8.04
CA PRO A 26 -3.02 14.63 -7.51
C PRO A 26 -3.69 14.81 -6.14
N GLU A 27 -2.94 15.34 -5.20
CA GLU A 27 -3.49 15.59 -3.88
C GLU A 27 -4.24 16.91 -3.92
N VAL A 28 -5.52 16.83 -4.29
CA VAL A 28 -6.37 18.00 -4.38
C VAL A 28 -6.84 18.45 -3.01
N ALA A 29 -6.86 17.52 -2.05
CA ALA A 29 -7.27 17.77 -0.69
C ALA A 29 -6.08 17.61 0.25
N ALA A 30 -6.31 17.82 1.56
CA ALA A 30 -5.27 17.62 2.56
C ALA A 30 -4.71 16.21 2.45
N PRO A 31 -3.39 16.03 2.65
CA PRO A 31 -2.79 14.70 2.59
C PRO A 31 -3.40 13.78 3.64
N ALA A 32 -3.42 12.48 3.33
CA ALA A 32 -3.96 11.48 4.22
C ALA A 32 -3.13 11.40 5.50
N THR A 33 -3.81 11.36 6.64
CA THR A 33 -3.18 11.28 7.96
C THR A 33 -3.75 10.10 8.72
N ILE A 34 -3.11 9.74 9.84
CA ILE A 34 -3.67 8.69 10.70
C ILE A 34 -5.05 9.10 11.23
N ALA A 35 -5.27 10.39 11.47
CA ALA A 35 -6.58 10.88 11.91
C ALA A 35 -7.63 10.66 10.83
N SER A 36 -7.32 11.00 9.57
CA SER A 36 -8.27 10.81 8.49
C SER A 36 -8.52 9.33 8.19
N LEU A 37 -7.50 8.50 8.34
CA LEU A 37 -7.66 7.05 8.20
C LEU A 37 -8.54 6.49 9.32
N THR A 38 -8.29 6.90 10.56
CA THR A 38 -9.05 6.41 11.71
C THR A 38 -10.54 6.64 11.56
N LYS A 39 -10.93 7.77 10.99
CA LYS A 39 -12.34 8.07 10.73
C LYS A 39 -13.01 7.07 9.79
N ARG A 40 -12.24 6.40 8.96
CA ARG A 40 -12.76 5.48 7.95
C ARG A 40 -12.76 4.02 8.37
N ILE A 41 -12.22 3.70 9.55
CA ILE A 41 -12.09 2.33 10.02
C ILE A 41 -12.92 2.03 11.25
N SER A 42 -14.02 2.79 11.44
CA SER A 42 -14.92 2.56 12.56
C SER A 42 -15.59 1.18 12.50
N TYR A 43 -15.56 0.51 11.36
CA TYR A 43 -16.08 -0.84 11.23
C TYR A 43 -15.18 -1.91 11.88
N LEU A 44 -13.96 -1.54 12.25
CA LEU A 44 -13.04 -2.46 12.92
C LEU A 44 -13.24 -2.43 14.44
N THR A 45 -12.77 -3.47 15.10
CA THR A 45 -12.79 -3.50 16.57
C THR A 45 -11.75 -2.53 17.13
N PRO A 46 -11.87 -2.10 18.39
CA PRO A 46 -10.86 -1.24 18.99
C PRO A 46 -9.45 -1.84 18.95
N GLU A 47 -9.31 -3.14 19.12
CA GLU A 47 -8.02 -3.82 19.07
C GLU A 47 -7.45 -3.76 17.65
N GLN A 48 -8.29 -3.97 16.65
CA GLN A 48 -7.86 -3.90 15.25
C GLN A 48 -7.47 -2.49 14.87
N ILE A 49 -8.20 -1.48 15.35
CA ILE A 49 -7.85 -0.08 15.12
C ILE A 49 -6.48 0.22 15.73
N ALA A 50 -6.23 -0.28 16.95
CA ALA A 50 -4.93 -0.09 17.60
C ALA A 50 -3.80 -0.71 16.79
N ASP A 51 -4.03 -1.89 16.20
CA ASP A 51 -3.04 -2.55 15.36
C ASP A 51 -2.75 -1.73 14.09
N VAL A 52 -3.79 -1.17 13.47
CA VAL A 52 -3.61 -0.32 12.28
C VAL A 52 -2.80 0.93 12.65
N ARG A 53 -3.12 1.55 13.79
CA ARG A 53 -2.37 2.73 14.25
C ARG A 53 -0.91 2.40 14.53
N ARG A 54 -0.64 1.22 15.08
CA ARG A 54 0.72 0.77 15.35
C ARG A 54 1.50 0.56 14.05
N ALA A 55 0.85 -0.02 13.04
CA ALA A 55 1.46 -0.18 11.72
C ALA A 55 1.78 1.17 11.08
N HIS A 56 0.87 2.14 11.20
CA HIS A 56 1.11 3.48 10.70
C HIS A 56 2.33 4.12 11.39
N ALA A 57 2.41 4.02 12.70
CA ALA A 57 3.53 4.61 13.44
C ALA A 57 4.86 3.97 13.03
N TYR A 58 4.86 2.66 12.83
CA TYR A 58 6.06 1.96 12.39
C TYR A 58 6.50 2.42 11.00
N ALA A 59 5.55 2.50 10.08
CA ALA A 59 5.85 2.96 8.72
C ALA A 59 6.31 4.42 8.70
N GLN A 60 5.69 5.26 9.52
CA GLN A 60 6.08 6.66 9.61
C GLN A 60 7.53 6.79 10.07
N ALA A 61 7.93 6.01 11.08
CA ALA A 61 9.30 6.01 11.56
C ALA A 61 10.29 5.51 10.50
N ALA A 62 9.89 4.48 9.76
CA ALA A 62 10.73 3.93 8.70
C ALA A 62 10.93 4.89 7.53
N HIS A 63 9.96 5.77 7.28
CA HIS A 63 10.01 6.73 6.19
C HIS A 63 10.37 8.13 6.65
N THR A 64 10.96 8.27 7.82
CA THR A 64 11.41 9.57 8.33
C THR A 64 12.38 10.19 7.32
N ASP A 65 12.19 11.49 7.04
CA ASP A 65 13.00 12.26 6.10
C ASP A 65 12.84 11.85 4.64
N GLN A 66 11.81 11.06 4.33
CA GLN A 66 11.46 10.76 2.94
C GLN A 66 10.25 11.59 2.53
N TRP A 67 10.30 12.11 1.31
CA TRP A 67 9.29 13.03 0.79
C TRP A 67 8.79 12.59 -0.57
N ARG A 68 7.52 12.90 -0.84
CA ARG A 68 6.93 12.70 -2.17
C ARG A 68 7.27 13.89 -3.07
N ARG A 69 7.07 13.69 -4.36
CA ARG A 69 7.24 14.78 -5.34
C ARG A 69 6.32 15.96 -5.06
N THR A 70 5.19 15.71 -4.40
CA THR A 70 4.25 16.76 -4.02
C THR A 70 4.76 17.65 -2.89
N GLY A 71 5.86 17.27 -2.24
CA GLY A 71 6.38 17.98 -1.07
C GLY A 71 5.84 17.48 0.25
N HIS A 72 4.95 16.48 0.23
CA HIS A 72 4.38 15.90 1.45
C HIS A 72 5.28 14.77 1.97
N PRO A 73 5.26 14.50 3.30
CA PRO A 73 5.99 13.35 3.83
C PRO A 73 5.57 12.05 3.15
N TYR A 74 6.51 11.14 2.97
CA TYR A 74 6.25 9.91 2.23
C TYR A 74 5.13 9.08 2.85
N ILE A 75 4.98 9.10 4.19
CA ILE A 75 3.94 8.33 4.88
C ILE A 75 2.53 8.68 4.38
N THR A 76 2.32 9.84 3.79
CA THR A 76 1.02 10.21 3.26
C THR A 76 0.58 9.31 2.11
N HIS A 77 1.53 8.74 1.37
CA HIS A 77 1.22 7.83 0.27
C HIS A 77 0.62 6.50 0.76
N PRO A 78 1.32 5.70 1.59
CA PRO A 78 0.71 4.45 2.07
C PRO A 78 -0.54 4.70 2.91
N THR A 79 -0.63 5.84 3.59
CA THR A 79 -1.84 6.18 4.34
C THR A 79 -3.02 6.41 3.40
N ALA A 80 -2.80 7.08 2.26
CA ALA A 80 -3.84 7.28 1.26
C ALA A 80 -4.30 5.94 0.67
N VAL A 81 -3.38 5.03 0.41
CA VAL A 81 -3.72 3.70 -0.07
C VAL A 81 -4.59 2.97 0.95
N ALA A 82 -4.20 3.03 2.23
CA ALA A 82 -4.98 2.39 3.29
C ALA A 82 -6.39 2.99 3.38
N GLN A 83 -6.54 4.30 3.17
CA GLN A 83 -7.85 4.92 3.16
C GLN A 83 -8.75 4.40 2.05
N ILE A 84 -8.18 4.20 0.86
CA ILE A 84 -8.93 3.63 -0.26
C ILE A 84 -9.43 2.23 0.11
N LEU A 85 -8.55 1.41 0.68
CA LEU A 85 -8.91 0.06 1.09
C LEU A 85 -9.93 0.07 2.23
N ALA A 86 -9.83 1.04 3.13
CA ALA A 86 -10.79 1.18 4.23
C ALA A 86 -12.18 1.52 3.69
N GLU A 87 -12.26 2.35 2.66
CA GLU A 87 -13.55 2.67 2.01
C GLU A 87 -14.18 1.43 1.40
N MET A 88 -13.35 0.46 1.00
CA MET A 88 -13.82 -0.83 0.51
C MET A 88 -14.05 -1.84 1.64
N ARG A 89 -13.92 -1.42 2.88
CA ARG A 89 -14.12 -2.22 4.08
C ARG A 89 -13.25 -3.47 4.13
N MET A 90 -11.98 -3.31 3.74
CA MET A 90 -11.02 -4.39 3.81
C MET A 90 -10.64 -4.68 5.27
N ASP A 91 -10.17 -5.89 5.52
CA ASP A 91 -9.80 -6.30 6.87
C ASP A 91 -8.57 -5.55 7.37
N HIS A 92 -8.39 -5.54 8.69
CA HIS A 92 -7.32 -4.76 9.31
C HIS A 92 -5.92 -5.21 8.88
N GLN A 93 -5.73 -6.51 8.62
CA GLN A 93 -4.42 -7.01 8.21
C GLN A 93 -4.05 -6.50 6.83
N THR A 94 -5.01 -6.38 5.93
CA THR A 94 -4.79 -5.80 4.61
C THR A 94 -4.43 -4.32 4.72
N LEU A 95 -5.10 -3.58 5.60
CA LEU A 95 -4.78 -2.17 5.83
C LEU A 95 -3.38 -2.00 6.40
N MET A 96 -3.02 -2.86 7.36
CA MET A 96 -1.67 -2.85 7.93
C MET A 96 -0.62 -3.14 6.85
N ALA A 97 -0.90 -4.11 5.99
CA ALA A 97 0.01 -4.45 4.90
C ALA A 97 0.18 -3.28 3.92
N ALA A 98 -0.90 -2.55 3.63
CA ALA A 98 -0.81 -1.37 2.77
C ALA A 98 0.09 -0.30 3.38
N LEU A 99 -0.03 -0.08 4.69
CA LEU A 99 0.80 0.89 5.39
C LEU A 99 2.28 0.48 5.40
N LEU A 100 2.55 -0.81 5.41
CA LEU A 100 3.90 -1.35 5.59
C LEU A 100 4.55 -1.80 4.28
N HIS A 101 3.85 -1.74 3.15
CA HIS A 101 4.33 -2.42 1.95
C HIS A 101 5.67 -1.89 1.41
N ASP A 102 5.94 -0.60 1.59
CA ASP A 102 7.20 -0.01 1.13
C ASP A 102 8.33 -0.11 2.16
N VAL A 103 8.00 -0.50 3.39
CA VAL A 103 9.00 -0.56 4.46
C VAL A 103 10.10 -1.59 4.16
N ILE A 104 9.71 -2.73 3.59
CA ILE A 104 10.67 -3.78 3.25
C ILE A 104 11.68 -3.29 2.20
N GLU A 105 11.24 -2.49 1.24
CA GLU A 105 12.09 -2.04 0.15
C GLU A 105 13.00 -0.88 0.56
N ASP A 106 12.50 0.01 1.40
CA ASP A 106 13.12 1.31 1.65
C ASP A 106 13.85 1.41 2.98
N SER A 107 13.87 0.34 3.78
CA SER A 107 14.52 0.37 5.08
C SER A 107 15.24 -0.93 5.34
N ALA A 108 15.94 -0.98 6.49
CA ALA A 108 16.62 -2.20 6.92
C ALA A 108 15.63 -3.27 7.42
N ALA A 109 14.37 -2.93 7.60
CA ALA A 109 13.38 -3.88 8.02
C ALA A 109 13.19 -4.95 6.95
N ASN A 110 13.00 -6.19 7.37
CA ASN A 110 12.79 -7.30 6.47
C ASN A 110 11.54 -8.08 6.90
N LYS A 111 11.20 -9.10 6.11
CA LYS A 111 10.02 -9.91 6.37
C LYS A 111 10.02 -10.51 7.78
N SER A 112 11.18 -10.95 8.25
CA SER A 112 11.31 -11.52 9.59
C SER A 112 10.97 -10.50 10.67
N THR A 113 11.47 -9.29 10.53
CA THR A 113 11.18 -8.21 11.46
C THR A 113 9.68 -7.89 11.48
N LEU A 114 9.07 -7.80 10.32
CA LEU A 114 7.62 -7.54 10.24
C LEU A 114 6.81 -8.68 10.84
N ARG A 115 7.26 -9.93 10.65
CA ARG A 115 6.59 -11.07 11.25
C ARG A 115 6.62 -11.00 12.77
N ASP A 116 7.77 -10.62 13.33
CA ASP A 116 7.93 -10.51 14.78
C ASP A 116 7.07 -9.38 15.33
N GLU A 117 6.95 -8.27 14.62
CA GLU A 117 6.22 -7.10 15.08
C GLU A 117 4.71 -7.21 14.85
N PHE A 118 4.30 -7.74 13.70
CA PHE A 118 2.90 -7.65 13.27
C PHE A 118 2.27 -9.00 12.95
N GLY A 119 3.02 -10.10 13.08
CA GLY A 119 2.52 -11.42 12.82
C GLY A 119 2.78 -11.89 11.40
N SER A 120 2.69 -13.22 11.21
CA SER A 120 3.03 -13.84 9.93
C SER A 120 2.03 -13.48 8.85
N ALA A 121 0.75 -13.31 9.18
CA ALA A 121 -0.26 -12.97 8.18
C ALA A 121 0.05 -11.64 7.50
N VAL A 122 0.34 -10.61 8.30
CA VAL A 122 0.68 -9.30 7.76
C VAL A 122 1.98 -9.37 6.97
N ALA A 123 2.99 -10.04 7.50
CA ALA A 123 4.28 -10.16 6.82
C ALA A 123 4.15 -10.84 5.46
N GLU A 124 3.33 -11.88 5.35
CA GLU A 124 3.10 -12.56 4.09
C GLU A 124 2.38 -11.67 3.07
N ILE A 125 1.39 -10.91 3.52
CA ILE A 125 0.69 -9.98 2.63
C ILE A 125 1.64 -8.91 2.11
N VAL A 126 2.45 -8.34 3.00
CA VAL A 126 3.43 -7.31 2.61
C VAL A 126 4.41 -7.86 1.59
N ASP A 127 4.93 -9.05 1.82
CA ASP A 127 5.87 -9.70 0.92
C ASP A 127 5.25 -9.90 -0.47
N GLY A 128 4.02 -10.39 -0.51
CA GLY A 128 3.31 -10.61 -1.77
C GLY A 128 3.03 -9.32 -2.52
N VAL A 129 2.61 -8.27 -1.81
CA VAL A 129 2.34 -6.97 -2.43
C VAL A 129 3.63 -6.37 -2.99
N SER A 130 4.72 -6.43 -2.24
CA SER A 130 6.00 -5.91 -2.71
C SER A 130 6.46 -6.59 -3.99
N LYS A 131 6.32 -7.91 -4.05
CA LYS A 131 6.70 -8.67 -5.25
C LYS A 131 5.84 -8.30 -6.45
N LEU A 132 4.53 -8.16 -6.25
CA LEU A 132 3.64 -7.76 -7.34
C LEU A 132 3.92 -6.36 -7.82
N SER A 133 4.18 -5.43 -6.92
CA SER A 133 4.53 -4.05 -7.27
C SER A 133 5.78 -4.01 -8.15
N LYS A 134 6.79 -4.80 -7.82
CA LYS A 134 8.02 -4.86 -8.61
C LYS A 134 7.76 -5.39 -10.02
N ILE A 135 6.94 -6.42 -10.14
CA ILE A 135 6.60 -6.99 -11.44
C ILE A 135 5.90 -5.95 -12.32
N PHE A 136 4.93 -5.24 -11.75
CA PHE A 136 4.19 -4.22 -12.50
C PHE A 136 5.08 -3.04 -12.88
N SER A 137 5.97 -2.60 -12.00
CA SER A 137 6.91 -1.54 -12.31
C SER A 137 7.84 -1.93 -13.45
N SER A 138 8.37 -3.16 -13.42
CA SER A 138 9.24 -3.65 -14.50
C SER A 138 8.52 -3.69 -15.83
N ARG A 139 7.24 -4.12 -15.84
CA ARG A 139 6.45 -4.14 -17.06
C ARG A 139 6.19 -2.74 -17.60
N ALA A 140 5.88 -1.81 -16.72
CA ALA A 140 5.66 -0.42 -17.12
C ALA A 140 6.92 0.18 -17.73
N GLU A 141 8.06 -0.07 -17.14
CA GLU A 141 9.33 0.39 -17.66
C GLU A 141 9.63 -0.21 -19.02
N ALA A 142 9.41 -1.51 -19.18
CA ALA A 142 9.62 -2.18 -20.45
C ALA A 142 8.72 -1.62 -21.53
N GLN A 143 7.46 -1.36 -21.22
CA GLN A 143 6.53 -0.77 -22.18
C GLN A 143 6.95 0.63 -22.56
N ALA A 144 7.40 1.43 -21.62
CA ALA A 144 7.87 2.78 -21.89
C ALA A 144 9.07 2.77 -22.83
N GLU A 145 10.01 1.86 -22.59
CA GLU A 145 11.17 1.70 -23.47
C GLU A 145 10.76 1.30 -24.88
N ASN A 146 9.82 0.37 -24.98
CA ASN A 146 9.33 -0.06 -26.29
C ASN A 146 8.68 1.08 -27.06
N PHE A 147 7.89 1.91 -26.39
CA PHE A 147 7.28 3.07 -27.03
C PHE A 147 8.32 4.06 -27.51
N GLN A 148 9.37 4.29 -26.72
CA GLN A 148 10.45 5.18 -27.13
C GLN A 148 11.17 4.65 -28.36
N LYS A 149 11.41 3.35 -28.42
CA LYS A 149 12.08 2.74 -29.59
C LYS A 149 11.22 2.81 -30.83
N MET A 150 9.92 2.78 -30.68
CA MET A 150 9.01 2.84 -31.82
C MET A 150 8.84 4.26 -32.37
N ALA A 151 9.12 5.24 -31.56
CA ALA A 151 9.07 6.63 -32.01
C ALA A 151 10.27 6.99 -32.83
#